data_5101697c5ca94100e9b4dbd96404e3d8
#
_entry.id   5101697c5ca94100e9b4dbd96404e3d8
#
_cell.length_a   1.000
_cell.length_b   1.000
_cell.length_c   1.000
_cell.angle_alpha   90.00
_cell.angle_beta   90.00
_cell.angle_gamma   90.00
#
_symmetry.space_group_name_H-M   'P 1'
#
loop_
_entity.id
_entity.type
_entity.pdbx_description
1 polymer ?
#
loop_
_entity_poly.entity_id
_entity_poly.type
_entity_poly.pdbx_seq_one_letter_code
_entity_poly.pdbx_strand_id
1 'polypeptide(L)'
;MNRNNTRKQCVLILLVGLMVIGQSCSKKMNSYSGTEAFKSENGIPNYANLEYWAAHPEKWDPSDTVPKPLIKAPMEKTVDVFFLHPTTLTGERENGVTNAKIDDPLINYKTDYSPILYQASAFNERARVFAPRYRQAHLGMYSEPDSLSKYAAFNLAYDDVKRAFEYYLKYENKGRPIIIASHSQGTTHATRLMKEFFDDKPLAKQLVCGYLIGMGVKKNEYVTIPVCGDEKSTGCFVSWRTFRNDYNEGWVKRTDTTIAVVNPISWKTTTEIADKQMQQGAVLYNLNKVYRNTQSAQVEGAALWVSHPQFPGSFLYRNKNFHAGDINLFYVDVRNDVSRRIDAYFAKQN
;
A
#
# COMPACT_ATOMS: atom_id res chain seq x y z
N MET A 1 -26.84 26.06 44.00
CA MET A 1 -26.03 24.83 44.11
C MET A 1 -26.00 24.18 42.74
N ASN A 2 -25.10 24.48 42.12
CA ASN A 2 -23.85 24.00 41.51
C ASN A 2 -24.07 23.04 40.28
N ARG A 3 -24.59 23.66 39.17
CA ARG A 3 -24.57 23.02 37.83
C ARG A 3 -23.23 23.21 37.09
N ASN A 4 -22.30 23.99 37.62
CA ASN A 4 -21.02 24.34 36.97
C ASN A 4 -19.86 23.37 37.30
N ASN A 5 -19.98 22.52 38.32
CA ASN A 5 -18.91 21.57 38.66
C ASN A 5 -18.92 20.27 37.85
N THR A 6 -20.07 19.84 37.40
CA THR A 6 -20.21 18.60 36.57
C THR A 6 -19.66 18.77 35.16
N ARG A 7 -19.75 19.97 34.56
CA ARG A 7 -19.18 20.24 33.23
C ARG A 7 -17.65 20.30 33.23
N LYS A 8 -17.04 20.82 34.32
CA LYS A 8 -15.58 20.87 34.45
C LYS A 8 -14.98 19.48 34.68
N GLN A 9 -15.65 18.60 35.40
CA GLN A 9 -15.19 17.20 35.59
C GLN A 9 -15.30 16.37 34.33
N CYS A 10 -16.34 16.51 33.48
CA CYS A 10 -16.46 15.81 32.23
C CYS A 10 -15.42 16.25 31.19
N VAL A 11 -15.06 17.55 31.14
CA VAL A 11 -14.00 18.05 30.24
C VAL A 11 -12.63 17.60 30.69
N LEU A 12 -12.37 17.51 32.03
CA LEU A 12 -11.10 17.03 32.54
C LEU A 12 -10.88 15.53 32.30
N ILE A 13 -11.93 14.71 32.34
CA ILE A 13 -11.86 13.28 32.05
C ILE A 13 -11.65 13.05 30.55
N LEU A 14 -12.22 13.89 29.67
CA LEU A 14 -11.97 13.79 28.21
C LEU A 14 -10.53 14.20 27.83
N LEU A 15 -9.95 15.20 28.50
CA LEU A 15 -8.57 15.63 28.27
C LEU A 15 -7.55 14.61 28.79
N VAL A 16 -7.82 13.94 29.90
CA VAL A 16 -6.95 12.88 30.42
C VAL A 16 -7.03 11.63 29.54
N GLY A 17 -8.20 11.30 28.96
CA GLY A 17 -8.35 10.20 28.00
C GLY A 17 -7.57 10.40 26.70
N LEU A 18 -7.44 11.64 26.22
CA LEU A 18 -6.65 11.96 25.02
C LEU A 18 -5.13 11.93 25.26
N MET A 19 -4.67 12.25 26.48
CA MET A 19 -3.24 12.15 26.83
C MET A 19 -2.75 10.69 26.98
N VAL A 20 -3.62 9.78 27.40
CA VAL A 20 -3.23 8.35 27.54
C VAL A 20 -3.03 7.66 26.19
N ILE A 21 -3.75 8.09 25.14
CA ILE A 21 -3.59 7.54 23.78
C ILE A 21 -2.26 8.01 23.15
N GLY A 22 -1.82 9.24 23.43
CA GLY A 22 -0.54 9.77 22.95
C GLY A 22 0.67 9.09 23.61
N GLN A 23 0.58 8.70 24.87
CA GLN A 23 1.70 8.06 25.58
C GLN A 23 1.90 6.58 25.19
N SER A 24 0.87 5.88 24.75
CA SER A 24 1.00 4.48 24.32
C SER A 24 1.75 4.34 22.98
N CYS A 25 1.58 5.31 22.06
CA CYS A 25 2.35 5.34 20.81
C CYS A 25 3.80 5.76 21.01
N SER A 26 4.07 6.71 21.94
CA SER A 26 5.43 7.17 22.21
C SER A 26 6.30 6.10 22.91
N LYS A 27 5.71 5.31 23.82
CA LYS A 27 6.43 4.21 24.48
C LYS A 27 6.83 3.08 23.52
N LYS A 28 6.01 2.75 22.51
CA LYS A 28 6.40 1.77 21.48
C LYS A 28 7.47 2.31 20.52
N MET A 29 7.41 3.59 20.16
CA MET A 29 8.44 4.22 19.33
C MET A 29 9.81 4.28 20.04
N ASN A 30 9.83 4.59 21.32
CA ASN A 30 11.08 4.66 22.11
C ASN A 30 11.72 3.27 22.32
N SER A 31 10.95 2.16 22.26
CA SER A 31 11.51 0.82 22.40
C SER A 31 12.18 0.29 21.12
N TYR A 32 11.82 0.83 19.95
CA TYR A 32 12.45 0.45 18.69
C TYR A 32 13.73 1.24 18.40
N SER A 33 13.92 2.42 19.00
CA SER A 33 15.09 3.29 18.78
C SER A 33 16.35 2.85 19.52
N GLY A 34 16.32 1.78 20.30
CA GLY A 34 17.46 1.32 21.08
C GLY A 34 17.81 -0.12 20.82
N THR A 35 18.91 -0.41 20.17
CA THR A 35 19.67 -1.66 20.08
C THR A 35 19.49 -2.56 18.86
N GLU A 36 18.39 -2.50 18.08
CA GLU A 36 18.20 -3.39 16.93
C GLU A 36 18.23 -2.70 15.54
N ALA A 37 18.53 -1.41 15.49
CA ALA A 37 18.68 -0.71 14.22
C ALA A 37 19.98 -1.14 13.52
N PHE A 38 19.86 -1.78 12.35
CA PHE A 38 21.02 -2.08 11.54
C PHE A 38 21.73 -0.78 11.08
N LYS A 39 23.04 -0.88 10.81
CA LYS A 39 23.82 0.21 10.24
C LYS A 39 24.29 -0.17 8.86
N SER A 40 24.02 0.71 7.90
CA SER A 40 24.54 0.57 6.54
C SER A 40 26.00 1.01 6.51
N GLU A 41 26.87 0.22 5.87
CA GLU A 41 28.30 0.53 5.78
C GLU A 41 28.57 1.81 4.97
N ASN A 42 27.81 2.05 3.91
CA ASN A 42 28.03 3.14 2.97
C ASN A 42 26.76 3.89 2.55
N GLY A 43 25.63 3.63 3.23
CA GLY A 43 24.34 4.23 2.91
C GLY A 43 23.67 3.69 1.65
N ILE A 44 24.23 2.63 1.03
CA ILE A 44 23.69 1.99 -0.17
C ILE A 44 23.12 0.61 0.23
N PRO A 45 21.87 0.26 -0.17
CA PRO A 45 21.30 -1.02 0.20
C PRO A 45 22.06 -2.20 -0.45
N ASN A 46 22.32 -3.24 0.36
CA ASN A 46 22.89 -4.52 -0.06
C ASN A 46 21.83 -5.62 0.15
N TYR A 47 21.11 -5.99 -0.90
CA TYR A 47 19.99 -6.91 -0.82
C TYR A 47 20.37 -8.40 -0.60
N ALA A 48 21.65 -8.72 -0.54
CA ALA A 48 22.10 -10.01 -0.01
C ALA A 48 21.96 -10.10 1.53
N ASN A 49 21.76 -8.97 2.22
CA ASN A 49 21.53 -8.92 3.64
C ASN A 49 20.02 -8.67 3.88
N LEU A 50 19.38 -9.53 4.69
CA LEU A 50 17.95 -9.49 5.01
C LEU A 50 17.52 -8.20 5.72
N GLU A 51 18.41 -7.46 6.35
CA GLU A 51 18.12 -6.17 6.97
C GLU A 51 17.65 -5.10 5.97
N TYR A 52 18.06 -5.21 4.70
CA TYR A 52 17.63 -4.31 3.63
C TYR A 52 16.26 -4.70 3.04
N TRP A 53 15.57 -5.67 3.63
CA TRP A 53 14.21 -6.04 3.30
C TRP A 53 13.27 -5.66 4.45
N ALA A 54 12.19 -4.97 4.17
CA ALA A 54 11.12 -4.71 5.12
C ALA A 54 10.22 -5.96 5.26
N ALA A 55 10.10 -6.77 4.18
CA ALA A 55 9.50 -8.09 4.23
C ALA A 55 10.32 -9.08 3.38
N HIS A 56 10.53 -10.29 3.93
CA HIS A 56 11.26 -11.35 3.25
C HIS A 56 10.88 -12.73 3.81
N PRO A 57 10.66 -13.76 2.98
CA PRO A 57 10.21 -15.09 3.44
C PRO A 57 11.15 -15.81 4.41
N GLU A 58 12.43 -15.44 4.45
CA GLU A 58 13.45 -16.07 5.32
C GLU A 58 13.57 -15.41 6.69
N LYS A 59 12.77 -14.42 7.00
CA LYS A 59 12.69 -13.80 8.33
C LYS A 59 11.24 -13.52 8.68
N TRP A 60 10.93 -13.50 10.00
CA TRP A 60 9.65 -12.97 10.44
C TRP A 60 9.63 -11.44 10.28
N ASP A 61 8.53 -10.93 9.74
CA ASP A 61 8.27 -9.50 9.63
C ASP A 61 6.76 -9.20 9.74
N PRO A 62 6.37 -7.92 9.87
CA PRO A 62 4.96 -7.56 10.04
C PRO A 62 4.04 -8.00 8.91
N SER A 63 4.53 -8.24 7.68
CA SER A 63 3.70 -8.76 6.59
C SER A 63 3.25 -10.21 6.79
N ASP A 64 3.88 -10.97 7.69
CA ASP A 64 3.45 -12.33 8.03
C ASP A 64 2.21 -12.36 8.91
N THR A 65 1.85 -11.21 9.47
CA THR A 65 0.69 -11.12 10.38
C THR A 65 -0.61 -11.28 9.59
N VAL A 66 -1.51 -12.12 10.12
CA VAL A 66 -2.86 -12.30 9.60
C VAL A 66 -3.86 -11.74 10.61
N PRO A 67 -4.81 -10.87 10.21
CA PRO A 67 -5.89 -10.44 11.10
C PRO A 67 -6.61 -11.63 11.70
N LYS A 68 -6.80 -11.68 13.02
CA LYS A 68 -7.40 -12.84 13.73
C LYS A 68 -8.66 -13.40 13.06
N PRO A 69 -9.64 -12.57 12.59
CA PRO A 69 -10.85 -13.10 11.94
C PRO A 69 -10.60 -13.74 10.56
N LEU A 70 -9.39 -13.58 9.99
CA LEU A 70 -9.02 -14.11 8.67
C LEU A 70 -8.05 -15.29 8.75
N ILE A 71 -7.70 -15.75 9.95
CA ILE A 71 -6.83 -16.92 10.13
C ILE A 71 -7.55 -18.15 9.60
N LYS A 72 -6.91 -18.84 8.67
CA LYS A 72 -7.35 -20.12 8.07
C LYS A 72 -6.21 -21.13 8.16
N ALA A 73 -6.48 -22.37 7.77
CA ALA A 73 -5.42 -23.35 7.57
C ALA A 73 -4.36 -22.83 6.60
N PRO A 74 -3.07 -23.06 6.87
CA PRO A 74 -2.01 -22.63 5.97
C PRO A 74 -2.21 -23.15 4.54
N MET A 75 -2.04 -22.28 3.55
CA MET A 75 -2.06 -22.64 2.14
C MET A 75 -0.64 -22.58 1.59
N GLU A 76 -0.37 -23.40 0.58
CA GLU A 76 0.90 -23.36 -0.12
C GLU A 76 1.09 -21.99 -0.79
N LYS A 77 2.25 -21.38 -0.59
CA LYS A 77 2.63 -20.11 -1.22
C LYS A 77 3.32 -20.39 -2.56
N THR A 78 2.52 -20.47 -3.61
CA THR A 78 2.98 -20.85 -4.98
C THR A 78 3.46 -19.67 -5.81
N VAL A 79 3.20 -18.44 -5.40
CA VAL A 79 3.47 -17.18 -6.11
C VAL A 79 4.29 -16.26 -5.22
N ASP A 80 4.99 -15.32 -5.81
CA ASP A 80 5.67 -14.24 -5.10
C ASP A 80 4.94 -12.92 -5.27
N VAL A 81 4.89 -12.12 -4.21
CA VAL A 81 4.51 -10.71 -4.26
C VAL A 81 5.75 -9.86 -4.02
N PHE A 82 6.08 -9.02 -4.98
CA PHE A 82 7.07 -7.96 -4.80
C PHE A 82 6.32 -6.67 -4.47
N PHE A 83 6.37 -6.27 -3.19
CA PHE A 83 5.61 -5.15 -2.66
C PHE A 83 6.47 -3.90 -2.54
N LEU A 84 6.05 -2.81 -3.19
CA LEU A 84 6.68 -1.49 -3.08
C LEU A 84 5.84 -0.59 -2.18
N HIS A 85 6.36 -0.34 -0.98
CA HIS A 85 5.66 0.43 0.04
C HIS A 85 5.62 1.94 -0.28
N PRO A 86 4.67 2.71 0.28
CA PRO A 86 4.65 4.17 0.18
C PRO A 86 5.83 4.79 0.93
N THR A 87 6.10 6.07 0.68
CA THR A 87 7.01 6.82 1.55
C THR A 87 6.39 7.03 2.92
N THR A 88 7.18 6.81 3.95
CA THR A 88 6.89 7.15 5.35
C THR A 88 7.72 8.35 5.83
N LEU A 89 8.58 8.89 4.95
CA LEU A 89 9.29 10.13 5.14
C LEU A 89 8.35 11.30 4.83
N THR A 90 7.56 11.67 5.86
CA THR A 90 6.53 12.71 5.82
C THR A 90 6.75 13.69 6.98
N GLY A 91 6.15 14.87 6.93
CA GLY A 91 6.32 15.92 7.93
C GLY A 91 7.07 17.11 7.36
N GLU A 92 7.65 17.93 8.22
CA GLU A 92 8.52 19.01 7.77
C GLU A 92 9.80 18.45 7.16
N ARG A 93 10.13 18.95 5.98
CA ARG A 93 11.35 18.57 5.29
C ARG A 93 12.50 19.43 5.82
N GLU A 94 13.47 18.78 6.48
CA GLU A 94 14.73 19.44 6.83
C GLU A 94 15.42 19.96 5.56
N ASN A 95 16.08 21.13 5.69
CA ASN A 95 16.73 21.76 4.54
C ASN A 95 17.77 20.81 3.90
N GLY A 96 17.66 20.58 2.60
CA GLY A 96 18.54 19.69 1.85
C GLY A 96 18.21 18.20 1.93
N VAL A 97 17.26 17.75 2.78
CA VAL A 97 16.87 16.34 2.83
C VAL A 97 15.85 16.03 1.74
N THR A 98 16.25 15.22 0.78
CA THR A 98 15.38 14.76 -0.32
C THR A 98 14.94 13.31 -0.16
N ASN A 99 15.78 12.47 0.46
CA ASN A 99 15.55 11.04 0.63
C ASN A 99 15.88 10.58 2.06
N ALA A 100 15.21 9.54 2.51
CA ALA A 100 15.53 8.86 3.76
C ALA A 100 16.89 8.18 3.68
N LYS A 101 17.61 8.13 4.79
CA LYS A 101 18.71 7.18 4.94
C LYS A 101 18.15 5.76 5.00
N ILE A 102 18.87 4.81 4.39
CA ILE A 102 18.39 3.42 4.31
C ILE A 102 18.29 2.75 5.68
N ASP A 103 19.12 3.18 6.60
CA ASP A 103 19.23 2.67 7.97
C ASP A 103 18.58 3.60 9.02
N ASP A 104 17.73 4.53 8.59
CA ASP A 104 16.98 5.38 9.54
C ASP A 104 15.97 4.53 10.34
N PRO A 105 16.19 4.38 11.67
CA PRO A 105 15.38 3.47 12.48
C PRO A 105 13.94 3.92 12.60
N LEU A 106 13.66 5.22 12.62
CA LEU A 106 12.31 5.74 12.73
C LEU A 106 11.51 5.53 11.43
N ILE A 107 12.16 5.78 10.29
CA ILE A 107 11.53 5.56 8.98
C ILE A 107 11.29 4.08 8.75
N ASN A 108 12.26 3.21 9.10
CA ASN A 108 12.10 1.77 9.01
C ASN A 108 10.98 1.27 9.91
N TYR A 109 10.91 1.72 11.18
CA TYR A 109 9.81 1.38 12.08
C TYR A 109 8.45 1.81 11.52
N LYS A 110 8.33 3.04 11.04
CA LYS A 110 7.07 3.53 10.41
C LYS A 110 6.69 2.68 9.20
N THR A 111 7.66 2.28 8.39
CA THR A 111 7.45 1.42 7.23
C THR A 111 6.96 0.05 7.65
N ASP A 112 7.60 -0.59 8.61
CA ASP A 112 7.29 -1.93 9.07
C ASP A 112 5.90 -2.01 9.72
N TYR A 113 5.58 -1.10 10.63
CA TYR A 113 4.34 -1.12 11.40
C TYR A 113 3.18 -0.28 10.82
N SER A 114 3.32 0.22 9.61
CA SER A 114 2.24 0.85 8.85
C SER A 114 2.05 0.14 7.50
N PRO A 115 2.73 0.48 6.38
CA PRO A 115 2.42 -0.17 5.11
C PRO A 115 2.76 -1.68 5.07
N ILE A 116 3.84 -2.13 5.71
CA ILE A 116 4.15 -3.57 5.70
C ILE A 116 3.08 -4.33 6.49
N LEU A 117 2.78 -3.89 7.71
CA LEU A 117 1.77 -4.55 8.56
C LEU A 117 0.35 -4.47 7.98
N TYR A 118 -0.06 -3.32 7.44
CA TYR A 118 -1.47 -3.05 7.10
C TYR A 118 -1.80 -3.14 5.61
N GLN A 119 -0.78 -3.17 4.73
CA GLN A 119 -0.99 -3.24 3.29
C GLN A 119 -0.35 -4.50 2.68
N ALA A 120 0.96 -4.73 2.90
CA ALA A 120 1.65 -5.90 2.37
C ALA A 120 1.06 -7.22 2.91
N SER A 121 0.62 -7.25 4.17
CA SER A 121 -0.02 -8.43 4.77
C SER A 121 -1.34 -8.86 4.09
N ALA A 122 -1.98 -7.99 3.32
CA ALA A 122 -3.15 -8.38 2.52
C ALA A 122 -2.83 -9.44 1.47
N PHE A 123 -1.57 -9.55 1.07
CA PHE A 123 -1.09 -10.44 0.01
C PHE A 123 -0.51 -11.78 0.51
N ASN A 124 -0.40 -12.00 1.83
CA ASN A 124 0.38 -13.09 2.41
C ASN A 124 -0.30 -14.47 2.43
N GLU A 125 -1.57 -14.60 2.00
CA GLU A 125 -2.33 -15.86 2.14
C GLU A 125 -1.75 -16.99 1.27
N ARG A 126 -1.45 -16.70 0.00
CA ARG A 126 -0.94 -17.66 -0.98
C ARG A 126 0.34 -17.23 -1.68
N ALA A 127 0.94 -16.13 -1.24
CA ALA A 127 2.16 -15.60 -1.81
C ALA A 127 3.24 -15.40 -0.76
N ARG A 128 4.50 -15.59 -1.18
CA ARG A 128 5.66 -15.12 -0.41
C ARG A 128 5.78 -13.61 -0.62
N VAL A 129 5.97 -12.84 0.43
CA VAL A 129 6.04 -11.38 0.35
C VAL A 129 7.50 -10.93 0.40
N PHE A 130 7.91 -10.17 -0.61
CA PHE A 130 9.19 -9.49 -0.69
C PHE A 130 8.93 -7.98 -0.74
N ALA A 131 9.47 -7.23 0.19
CA ALA A 131 9.38 -5.77 0.20
C ALA A 131 10.76 -5.18 0.49
N PRO A 132 11.46 -4.59 -0.49
CA PRO A 132 12.75 -3.98 -0.24
C PRO A 132 12.61 -2.69 0.56
N ARG A 133 13.58 -2.42 1.45
CA ARG A 133 13.82 -1.07 1.90
C ARG A 133 14.52 -0.31 0.78
N TYR A 134 14.17 0.93 0.59
CA TYR A 134 14.80 1.80 -0.41
C TYR A 134 14.90 3.22 0.15
N ARG A 135 15.81 4.02 -0.34
CA ARG A 135 15.97 5.42 0.06
C ARG A 135 14.81 6.26 -0.45
N GLN A 136 13.66 6.06 0.21
CA GLN A 136 12.39 6.69 -0.18
C GLN A 136 12.50 8.22 -0.24
N ALA A 137 11.96 8.83 -1.30
CA ALA A 137 11.93 10.26 -1.43
C ALA A 137 10.96 10.88 -0.42
N HIS A 138 11.29 12.06 0.11
CA HIS A 138 10.39 12.82 0.99
C HIS A 138 9.07 13.11 0.28
N LEU A 139 7.95 13.05 1.02
CA LEU A 139 6.63 13.32 0.46
C LEU A 139 6.56 14.67 -0.28
N GLY A 140 7.20 15.69 0.28
CA GLY A 140 7.27 17.03 -0.30
C GLY A 140 7.91 17.09 -1.69
N MET A 141 8.66 16.04 -2.11
CA MET A 141 9.25 16.01 -3.45
C MET A 141 8.19 15.91 -4.57
N TYR A 142 6.97 15.48 -4.27
CA TYR A 142 5.88 15.53 -5.25
C TYR A 142 5.48 16.95 -5.65
N SER A 143 5.62 17.90 -4.73
CA SER A 143 5.33 19.34 -4.92
C SER A 143 6.59 20.20 -5.04
N GLU A 144 7.79 19.59 -5.13
CA GLU A 144 9.05 20.30 -5.31
C GLU A 144 9.06 21.05 -6.64
N PRO A 145 9.23 22.38 -6.66
CA PRO A 145 9.25 23.18 -7.89
C PRO A 145 10.55 22.97 -8.68
N ASP A 146 11.68 22.67 -8.02
CA ASP A 146 12.92 22.33 -8.71
C ASP A 146 12.83 20.91 -9.30
N SER A 147 12.65 20.86 -10.61
CA SER A 147 12.49 19.61 -11.35
C SER A 147 13.74 18.73 -11.31
N LEU A 148 14.94 19.29 -11.22
CA LEU A 148 16.20 18.52 -11.14
C LEU A 148 16.31 17.81 -9.80
N SER A 149 16.07 18.53 -8.71
CA SER A 149 16.06 17.95 -7.35
C SER A 149 15.00 16.87 -7.20
N LYS A 150 13.80 17.16 -7.68
CA LYS A 150 12.68 16.19 -7.72
C LYS A 150 13.07 14.93 -8.48
N TYR A 151 13.59 15.08 -9.70
CA TYR A 151 13.98 13.96 -10.55
C TYR A 151 15.10 13.13 -9.91
N ALA A 152 16.12 13.79 -9.34
CA ALA A 152 17.21 13.12 -8.65
C ALA A 152 16.72 12.30 -7.44
N ALA A 153 15.81 12.84 -6.63
CA ALA A 153 15.25 12.14 -5.47
C ALA A 153 14.48 10.86 -5.85
N PHE A 154 13.62 10.95 -6.87
CA PHE A 154 12.86 9.78 -7.33
C PHE A 154 13.73 8.76 -8.07
N ASN A 155 14.76 9.19 -8.79
CA ASN A 155 15.71 8.27 -9.43
C ASN A 155 16.53 7.51 -8.41
N LEU A 156 17.04 8.18 -7.37
CA LEU A 156 17.78 7.51 -6.29
C LEU A 156 16.94 6.40 -5.65
N ALA A 157 15.67 6.69 -5.35
CA ALA A 157 14.74 5.72 -4.79
C ALA A 157 14.46 4.56 -5.78
N TYR A 158 14.27 4.88 -7.06
CA TYR A 158 14.04 3.86 -8.09
C TYR A 158 15.25 2.96 -8.33
N ASP A 159 16.45 3.50 -8.29
CA ASP A 159 17.68 2.73 -8.49
C ASP A 159 17.87 1.68 -7.38
N ASP A 160 17.45 2.00 -6.15
CA ASP A 160 17.41 1.02 -5.06
C ASP A 160 16.35 -0.06 -5.32
N VAL A 161 15.14 0.32 -5.73
CA VAL A 161 14.05 -0.60 -6.07
C VAL A 161 14.47 -1.53 -7.22
N LYS A 162 15.08 -0.98 -8.27
CA LYS A 162 15.58 -1.76 -9.42
C LYS A 162 16.63 -2.79 -8.99
N ARG A 163 17.63 -2.38 -8.21
CA ARG A 163 18.66 -3.30 -7.68
C ARG A 163 18.05 -4.40 -6.81
N ALA A 164 17.04 -4.07 -5.99
CA ALA A 164 16.33 -5.06 -5.20
C ALA A 164 15.60 -6.07 -6.08
N PHE A 165 14.95 -5.62 -7.14
CA PHE A 165 14.21 -6.47 -8.04
C PHE A 165 15.14 -7.36 -8.88
N GLU A 166 16.26 -6.83 -9.35
CA GLU A 166 17.30 -7.60 -10.04
C GLU A 166 17.90 -8.68 -9.13
N TYR A 167 18.18 -8.35 -7.85
CA TYR A 167 18.62 -9.34 -6.86
C TYR A 167 17.56 -10.42 -6.64
N TYR A 168 16.31 -10.02 -6.43
CA TYR A 168 15.17 -10.91 -6.25
C TYR A 168 15.00 -11.88 -7.44
N LEU A 169 15.04 -11.39 -8.66
CA LEU A 169 14.95 -12.23 -9.86
C LEU A 169 16.08 -13.25 -9.94
N LYS A 170 17.29 -12.82 -9.61
CA LYS A 170 18.49 -13.66 -9.74
C LYS A 170 18.59 -14.74 -8.66
N TYR A 171 18.23 -14.42 -7.42
CA TYR A 171 18.54 -15.29 -6.29
C TYR A 171 17.31 -15.88 -5.59
N GLU A 172 16.16 -15.20 -5.63
CA GLU A 172 15.00 -15.55 -4.81
C GLU A 172 13.82 -16.12 -5.59
N ASN A 173 13.49 -15.56 -6.75
CA ASN A 173 12.25 -15.87 -7.49
C ASN A 173 12.23 -17.30 -8.03
N LYS A 174 13.34 -17.78 -8.58
CA LYS A 174 13.46 -19.15 -9.14
C LYS A 174 12.36 -19.49 -10.15
N GLY A 175 11.95 -18.52 -10.97
CA GLY A 175 10.93 -18.71 -12.01
C GLY A 175 9.48 -18.77 -11.53
N ARG A 176 9.19 -18.43 -10.28
CA ARG A 176 7.81 -18.41 -9.73
C ARG A 176 7.01 -17.27 -10.36
N PRO A 177 5.67 -17.45 -10.50
CA PRO A 177 4.80 -16.35 -10.92
C PRO A 177 4.88 -15.15 -9.94
N ILE A 178 4.72 -13.94 -10.48
CA ILE A 178 4.98 -12.69 -9.79
C ILE A 178 3.72 -11.84 -9.75
N ILE A 179 3.41 -11.30 -8.57
CA ILE A 179 2.49 -10.19 -8.37
C ILE A 179 3.36 -8.97 -8.05
N ILE A 180 3.20 -7.87 -8.79
CA ILE A 180 3.74 -6.58 -8.41
C ILE A 180 2.66 -5.83 -7.64
N ALA A 181 2.90 -5.54 -6.37
CA ALA A 181 1.95 -4.80 -5.54
C ALA A 181 2.60 -3.52 -5.00
N SER A 182 1.84 -2.43 -4.92
CA SER A 182 2.40 -1.14 -4.55
C SER A 182 1.36 -0.16 -4.03
N HIS A 183 1.83 0.82 -3.28
CA HIS A 183 0.99 1.94 -2.85
C HIS A 183 1.75 3.27 -2.92
N SER A 184 1.08 4.34 -3.37
CA SER A 184 1.58 5.72 -3.34
C SER A 184 2.95 5.86 -4.05
N GLN A 185 4.02 6.28 -3.37
CA GLN A 185 5.36 6.38 -3.96
C GLN A 185 5.85 5.02 -4.48
N GLY A 186 5.51 3.93 -3.81
CA GLY A 186 5.76 2.58 -4.33
C GLY A 186 5.15 2.37 -5.70
N THR A 187 3.95 2.94 -5.96
CA THR A 187 3.30 2.85 -7.29
C THR A 187 4.03 3.67 -8.34
N THR A 188 4.57 4.85 -7.99
CA THR A 188 5.43 5.62 -8.90
C THR A 188 6.61 4.76 -9.39
N HIS A 189 7.22 4.00 -8.48
CA HIS A 189 8.33 3.12 -8.84
C HIS A 189 7.87 1.82 -9.53
N ALA A 190 6.76 1.22 -9.06
CA ALA A 190 6.21 0.00 -9.66
C ALA A 190 5.79 0.20 -11.11
N THR A 191 5.21 1.36 -11.45
CA THR A 191 4.85 1.70 -12.83
C THR A 191 6.06 1.68 -13.74
N ARG A 192 7.17 2.29 -13.31
CA ARG A 192 8.45 2.28 -14.05
C ARG A 192 9.07 0.88 -14.10
N LEU A 193 9.03 0.14 -12.99
CA LEU A 193 9.54 -1.22 -12.89
C LEU A 193 8.81 -2.17 -13.88
N MET A 194 7.48 -2.12 -13.90
CA MET A 194 6.69 -2.95 -14.79
C MET A 194 6.96 -2.62 -16.26
N LYS A 195 7.17 -1.34 -16.59
CA LYS A 195 7.54 -0.91 -17.95
C LYS A 195 8.92 -1.44 -18.35
N GLU A 196 9.88 -1.44 -17.43
CA GLU A 196 11.26 -1.84 -17.72
C GLU A 196 11.43 -3.36 -17.81
N PHE A 197 10.76 -4.12 -16.93
CA PHE A 197 10.99 -5.57 -16.78
C PHE A 197 9.90 -6.45 -17.36
N PHE A 198 8.66 -5.98 -17.51
CA PHE A 198 7.53 -6.81 -17.93
C PHE A 198 6.95 -6.39 -19.28
N ASP A 199 6.80 -5.08 -19.56
CA ASP A 199 6.11 -4.60 -20.76
C ASP A 199 6.91 -4.96 -22.02
N ASP A 200 6.33 -5.80 -22.86
CA ASP A 200 6.99 -6.38 -24.04
C ASP A 200 8.31 -7.11 -23.72
N LYS A 201 8.33 -7.82 -22.58
CA LYS A 201 9.48 -8.60 -22.11
C LYS A 201 9.09 -10.05 -21.80
N PRO A 202 10.03 -10.99 -21.86
CA PRO A 202 9.78 -12.40 -21.52
C PRO A 202 9.20 -12.60 -20.12
N LEU A 203 9.56 -11.73 -19.15
CA LEU A 203 9.09 -11.81 -17.78
C LEU A 203 7.57 -11.54 -17.66
N ALA A 204 6.93 -10.92 -18.66
CA ALA A 204 5.48 -10.74 -18.70
C ALA A 204 4.71 -12.07 -18.56
N LYS A 205 5.29 -13.19 -19.02
CA LYS A 205 4.69 -14.54 -18.87
C LYS A 205 4.56 -14.97 -17.40
N GLN A 206 5.35 -14.42 -16.50
CA GLN A 206 5.27 -14.70 -15.06
C GLN A 206 4.37 -13.72 -14.31
N LEU A 207 3.87 -12.66 -14.97
CA LEU A 207 3.01 -11.67 -14.32
C LEU A 207 1.62 -12.24 -14.04
N VAL A 208 1.26 -12.41 -12.77
CA VAL A 208 -0.10 -12.72 -12.37
C VAL A 208 -0.96 -11.45 -12.46
N CYS A 209 -0.57 -10.38 -11.74
CA CYS A 209 -1.25 -9.09 -11.76
C CYS A 209 -0.36 -7.99 -11.19
N GLY A 210 -0.50 -6.76 -11.70
CA GLY A 210 0.03 -5.54 -11.10
C GLY A 210 -1.04 -4.84 -10.27
N TYR A 211 -0.83 -4.64 -8.96
CA TYR A 211 -1.66 -3.82 -8.07
C TYR A 211 -0.99 -2.46 -7.89
N LEU A 212 -1.34 -1.48 -8.74
CA LEU A 212 -0.73 -0.15 -8.81
C LEU A 212 -1.64 0.88 -8.13
N ILE A 213 -1.57 0.95 -6.80
CA ILE A 213 -2.60 1.59 -5.98
C ILE A 213 -2.13 2.95 -5.47
N GLY A 214 -3.05 3.92 -5.36
CA GLY A 214 -2.80 5.22 -4.74
C GLY A 214 -2.23 6.29 -5.67
N MET A 215 -1.88 5.94 -6.91
CA MET A 215 -1.42 6.90 -7.93
C MET A 215 -2.26 6.81 -9.21
N GLY A 216 -2.23 7.88 -10.00
CA GLY A 216 -2.90 7.87 -11.31
C GLY A 216 -2.03 7.16 -12.35
N VAL A 217 -2.40 5.96 -12.75
CA VAL A 217 -1.75 5.19 -13.81
C VAL A 217 -2.60 5.31 -15.08
N LYS A 218 -1.99 5.62 -16.22
CA LYS A 218 -2.72 5.76 -17.48
C LYS A 218 -3.22 4.39 -17.98
N LYS A 219 -4.37 4.36 -18.65
CA LYS A 219 -4.89 3.12 -19.27
C LYS A 219 -3.95 2.55 -20.33
N ASN A 220 -3.23 3.40 -21.01
CA ASN A 220 -2.23 3.07 -22.04
C ASN A 220 -0.80 3.25 -21.54
N GLU A 221 -0.55 3.05 -20.24
CA GLU A 221 0.79 3.16 -19.66
C GLU A 221 1.76 2.15 -20.26
N TYR A 222 1.25 0.97 -20.57
CA TYR A 222 2.01 -0.17 -21.12
C TYR A 222 1.52 -0.52 -22.53
N VAL A 223 2.42 -1.09 -23.33
CA VAL A 223 2.11 -1.56 -24.69
C VAL A 223 1.41 -2.92 -24.66
N THR A 224 1.86 -3.84 -23.80
CA THR A 224 1.41 -5.22 -23.78
C THR A 224 0.65 -5.62 -22.52
N ILE A 225 0.67 -4.82 -21.46
CA ILE A 225 0.01 -5.11 -20.19
C ILE A 225 -1.27 -4.26 -20.08
N PRO A 226 -2.45 -4.84 -20.33
CA PRO A 226 -3.72 -4.09 -20.27
C PRO A 226 -4.18 -3.83 -18.84
N VAL A 227 -5.17 -2.96 -18.69
CA VAL A 227 -5.99 -2.87 -17.46
C VAL A 227 -6.79 -4.17 -17.33
N CYS A 228 -6.85 -4.76 -16.14
CA CYS A 228 -7.67 -5.95 -15.91
C CYS A 228 -9.16 -5.65 -16.11
N GLY A 229 -9.85 -6.49 -16.89
CA GLY A 229 -11.25 -6.33 -17.22
C GLY A 229 -12.21 -6.93 -16.18
N ASP A 230 -11.74 -7.94 -15.44
CA ASP A 230 -12.53 -8.68 -14.45
C ASP A 230 -11.64 -9.33 -13.36
N GLU A 231 -12.27 -10.07 -12.47
CA GLU A 231 -11.64 -10.75 -11.34
C GLU A 231 -10.80 -12.00 -11.70
N LYS A 232 -10.89 -12.49 -12.95
CA LYS A 232 -10.13 -13.66 -13.46
C LYS A 232 -9.03 -13.25 -14.44
N SER A 233 -8.95 -11.98 -14.80
CA SER A 233 -7.92 -11.49 -15.71
C SER A 233 -6.54 -11.59 -15.07
N THR A 234 -5.54 -12.05 -15.83
CA THR A 234 -4.13 -12.18 -15.42
C THR A 234 -3.20 -11.64 -16.50
N GLY A 235 -1.95 -11.31 -16.17
CA GLY A 235 -1.03 -10.62 -17.07
C GLY A 235 -1.47 -9.17 -17.34
N CYS A 236 -2.15 -8.55 -16.40
CA CYS A 236 -2.75 -7.22 -16.48
C CYS A 236 -2.51 -6.43 -15.19
N PHE A 237 -2.98 -5.19 -15.10
CA PHE A 237 -2.87 -4.41 -13.87
C PHE A 237 -4.23 -3.84 -13.42
N VAL A 238 -4.36 -3.63 -12.11
CA VAL A 238 -5.44 -2.89 -11.47
C VAL A 238 -4.88 -1.62 -10.82
N SER A 239 -5.66 -0.57 -10.80
CA SER A 239 -5.28 0.70 -10.17
C SER A 239 -6.52 1.42 -9.64
N TRP A 240 -6.38 2.13 -8.54
CA TRP A 240 -7.38 3.07 -8.02
C TRP A 240 -6.75 4.07 -7.05
N ARG A 241 -7.46 5.18 -6.84
CA ARG A 241 -7.25 6.18 -5.78
C ARG A 241 -8.61 6.47 -5.18
N THR A 242 -8.72 6.45 -3.85
CA THR A 242 -10.00 6.47 -3.15
C THR A 242 -10.33 7.85 -2.58
N PHE A 243 -11.48 8.38 -2.94
CA PHE A 243 -12.01 9.63 -2.42
C PHE A 243 -13.46 9.45 -1.98
N ARG A 244 -13.89 10.25 -0.99
CA ARG A 244 -15.31 10.29 -0.61
C ARG A 244 -16.11 11.01 -1.68
N ASN A 245 -17.36 10.60 -1.88
CA ASN A 245 -18.24 11.13 -2.93
C ASN A 245 -18.39 12.66 -2.93
N ASP A 246 -18.27 13.29 -1.76
CA ASP A 246 -18.36 14.75 -1.59
C ASP A 246 -16.99 15.45 -1.59
N TYR A 247 -15.91 14.76 -1.98
CA TYR A 247 -14.61 15.37 -2.21
C TYR A 247 -14.65 16.19 -3.51
N ASN A 248 -14.22 17.45 -3.44
CA ASN A 248 -14.31 18.40 -4.56
C ASN A 248 -13.05 19.25 -4.69
N GLU A 249 -11.88 18.67 -4.64
CA GLU A 249 -10.63 19.35 -4.95
C GLU A 249 -10.26 19.12 -6.41
N GLY A 250 -10.02 20.21 -7.14
CA GLY A 250 -9.97 20.24 -8.61
C GLY A 250 -8.82 19.46 -9.28
N TRP A 251 -7.89 18.88 -8.52
CA TRP A 251 -6.79 18.10 -9.09
C TRP A 251 -7.19 16.65 -9.45
N VAL A 252 -8.31 16.15 -8.92
CA VAL A 252 -8.90 14.86 -9.31
C VAL A 252 -10.14 15.11 -10.15
N LYS A 253 -10.02 14.89 -11.45
CA LYS A 253 -11.09 15.22 -12.39
C LYS A 253 -12.01 14.01 -12.62
N ARG A 254 -13.31 14.19 -12.34
CA ARG A 254 -14.36 13.21 -12.67
C ARG A 254 -14.53 12.98 -14.18
N THR A 255 -14.09 13.95 -14.98
CA THR A 255 -14.15 13.88 -16.45
C THR A 255 -12.92 13.25 -17.10
N ASP A 256 -11.83 13.02 -16.35
CA ASP A 256 -10.61 12.43 -16.91
C ASP A 256 -10.75 10.91 -16.99
N THR A 257 -10.98 10.42 -18.18
CA THR A 257 -11.12 8.98 -18.47
C THR A 257 -9.81 8.31 -18.91
N THR A 258 -8.69 9.02 -18.92
CA THR A 258 -7.38 8.48 -19.36
C THR A 258 -6.70 7.62 -18.29
N ILE A 259 -7.09 7.81 -17.02
CA ILE A 259 -6.56 7.07 -15.88
C ILE A 259 -7.28 5.73 -15.72
N ALA A 260 -6.52 4.69 -15.47
CA ALA A 260 -7.03 3.36 -15.14
C ALA A 260 -7.62 3.37 -13.73
N VAL A 261 -8.88 2.98 -13.61
CA VAL A 261 -9.54 2.77 -12.32
C VAL A 261 -10.31 1.46 -12.37
N VAL A 262 -9.98 0.56 -11.46
CA VAL A 262 -10.71 -0.70 -11.23
C VAL A 262 -11.36 -0.63 -9.87
N ASN A 263 -12.65 -0.94 -9.78
CA ASN A 263 -13.37 -0.97 -8.52
C ASN A 263 -12.99 -2.24 -7.72
N PRO A 264 -12.32 -2.14 -6.55
CA PRO A 264 -11.86 -3.32 -5.81
C PRO A 264 -12.98 -4.12 -5.13
N ILE A 265 -14.23 -3.66 -5.18
CA ILE A 265 -15.40 -4.43 -4.72
C ILE A 265 -15.92 -5.34 -5.84
N SER A 266 -16.09 -4.80 -7.05
CA SER A 266 -16.64 -5.54 -8.21
C SER A 266 -15.58 -6.07 -9.17
N TRP A 267 -14.35 -5.60 -9.08
CA TRP A 267 -13.21 -5.87 -9.98
C TRP A 267 -13.48 -5.48 -11.44
N LYS A 268 -14.40 -4.54 -11.66
CA LYS A 268 -14.77 -3.99 -12.96
C LYS A 268 -14.30 -2.56 -13.13
N THR A 269 -14.23 -2.13 -14.38
CA THR A 269 -13.91 -0.75 -14.79
C THR A 269 -15.16 0.08 -15.10
N THR A 270 -16.35 -0.50 -14.94
CA THR A 270 -17.64 0.15 -15.23
C THR A 270 -17.99 1.21 -14.17
N THR A 271 -18.84 2.17 -14.57
CA THR A 271 -19.32 3.23 -13.68
C THR A 271 -20.48 2.79 -12.77
N GLU A 272 -20.85 1.52 -12.79
CA GLU A 272 -21.83 0.94 -11.90
C GLU A 272 -21.39 1.05 -10.43
N ILE A 273 -22.32 1.39 -9.57
CA ILE A 273 -22.06 1.43 -8.12
C ILE A 273 -21.98 -0.02 -7.63
N ALA A 274 -20.83 -0.40 -7.07
CA ALA A 274 -20.74 -1.62 -6.28
C ALA A 274 -21.31 -1.35 -4.88
N ASP A 275 -22.39 -2.06 -4.53
CA ASP A 275 -23.05 -1.89 -3.25
C ASP A 275 -22.16 -2.31 -2.07
N LYS A 276 -22.35 -1.65 -0.93
CA LYS A 276 -21.56 -1.94 0.28
C LYS A 276 -21.71 -3.37 0.79
N GLN A 277 -22.85 -4.06 0.53
CA GLN A 277 -23.03 -5.46 0.88
C GLN A 277 -22.05 -6.39 0.16
N MET A 278 -21.51 -5.98 -0.97
CA MET A 278 -20.48 -6.73 -1.71
C MET A 278 -19.09 -6.54 -1.12
N GLN A 279 -18.83 -5.47 -0.35
CA GLN A 279 -17.53 -5.18 0.25
C GLN A 279 -17.24 -6.19 1.37
N GLN A 280 -16.12 -6.90 1.24
CA GLN A 280 -15.81 -8.08 2.06
C GLN A 280 -15.15 -7.72 3.38
N GLY A 281 -14.44 -6.58 3.45
CA GLY A 281 -13.94 -6.09 4.74
C GLY A 281 -12.78 -5.12 4.65
N ALA A 282 -12.87 -4.08 5.47
CA ALA A 282 -11.80 -3.13 5.75
C ALA A 282 -11.01 -3.54 6.99
N VAL A 283 -9.70 -3.30 6.96
CA VAL A 283 -8.81 -3.39 8.13
C VAL A 283 -8.20 -2.00 8.34
N LEU A 284 -8.56 -1.33 9.43
CA LEU A 284 -8.24 0.07 9.66
C LEU A 284 -7.14 0.21 10.74
N TYR A 285 -7.45 0.90 11.84
CA TYR A 285 -6.52 1.19 12.93
C TYR A 285 -6.22 0.02 13.88
N ASN A 286 -6.96 -1.08 13.79
CA ASN A 286 -6.72 -2.30 14.54
C ASN A 286 -6.71 -3.47 13.57
N LEU A 287 -5.53 -4.06 13.37
CA LEU A 287 -5.33 -5.16 12.43
C LEU A 287 -6.27 -6.34 12.72
N ASN A 288 -6.58 -6.61 14.00
CA ASN A 288 -7.42 -7.74 14.42
C ASN A 288 -8.93 -7.44 14.34
N LYS A 289 -9.33 -6.32 13.72
CA LYS A 289 -10.74 -5.99 13.48
C LYS A 289 -11.00 -5.84 12.00
N VAL A 290 -11.89 -6.69 11.47
CA VAL A 290 -12.39 -6.61 10.10
C VAL A 290 -13.78 -5.98 10.13
N TYR A 291 -13.94 -4.87 9.41
CA TYR A 291 -15.20 -4.16 9.29
C TYR A 291 -15.79 -4.45 7.90
N ARG A 292 -16.90 -5.18 7.86
CA ARG A 292 -17.59 -5.55 6.60
C ARG A 292 -18.63 -4.51 6.23
N ASN A 293 -18.96 -4.45 4.93
CA ASN A 293 -20.04 -3.61 4.41
C ASN A 293 -19.87 -2.13 4.78
N THR A 294 -18.62 -1.64 4.79
CA THR A 294 -18.31 -0.29 5.30
C THR A 294 -18.68 0.79 4.30
N GLN A 295 -18.50 0.58 3.00
CA GLN A 295 -18.77 1.56 1.96
C GLN A 295 -19.16 0.92 0.63
N SER A 296 -19.97 1.64 -0.16
CA SER A 296 -20.12 1.42 -1.59
C SER A 296 -19.00 2.12 -2.36
N ALA A 297 -18.74 1.69 -3.60
CA ALA A 297 -17.72 2.28 -4.44
C ALA A 297 -18.19 2.41 -5.90
N GLN A 298 -17.79 3.50 -6.55
CA GLN A 298 -18.09 3.79 -7.95
C GLN A 298 -16.85 4.31 -8.67
N VAL A 299 -16.62 3.83 -9.88
CA VAL A 299 -15.61 4.38 -10.78
C VAL A 299 -16.20 5.58 -11.51
N GLU A 300 -15.57 6.74 -11.40
CA GLU A 300 -15.92 7.91 -12.20
C GLU A 300 -14.68 8.74 -12.49
N GLY A 301 -14.37 8.91 -13.77
CA GLY A 301 -13.16 9.63 -14.21
C GLY A 301 -11.87 9.00 -13.69
N ALA A 302 -11.03 9.81 -13.07
CA ALA A 302 -9.68 9.43 -12.64
C ALA A 302 -9.59 8.80 -11.25
N ALA A 303 -10.72 8.42 -10.62
CA ALA A 303 -10.74 7.96 -9.23
C ALA A 303 -11.88 6.98 -8.90
N LEU A 304 -11.71 6.32 -7.76
CA LEU A 304 -12.73 5.53 -7.10
C LEU A 304 -13.41 6.39 -6.02
N TRP A 305 -14.71 6.56 -6.16
CA TRP A 305 -15.54 7.36 -5.26
C TRP A 305 -16.30 6.44 -4.32
N VAL A 306 -16.21 6.70 -3.02
CA VAL A 306 -16.84 5.85 -2.01
C VAL A 306 -17.83 6.64 -1.15
N SER A 307 -18.88 5.97 -0.68
CA SER A 307 -19.72 6.53 0.37
C SER A 307 -18.90 6.72 1.66
N HIS A 308 -19.40 7.51 2.60
CA HIS A 308 -18.73 7.65 3.90
C HIS A 308 -18.59 6.28 4.56
N PRO A 309 -17.35 5.79 4.84
CA PRO A 309 -17.16 4.47 5.42
C PRO A 309 -17.82 4.35 6.79
N GLN A 310 -18.57 3.27 7.00
CA GLN A 310 -19.34 3.01 8.22
C GLN A 310 -18.61 2.02 9.12
N PHE A 311 -18.04 2.53 10.23
CA PHE A 311 -17.41 1.74 11.29
C PHE A 311 -17.58 2.48 12.63
N PRO A 312 -17.42 1.82 13.79
CA PRO A 312 -17.55 2.49 15.08
C PRO A 312 -16.64 3.71 15.19
N GLY A 313 -17.22 4.90 15.41
CA GLY A 313 -16.48 6.17 15.46
C GLY A 313 -16.28 6.87 14.12
N SER A 314 -16.76 6.32 13.01
CA SER A 314 -16.59 6.91 11.67
C SER A 314 -17.18 8.32 11.53
N PHE A 315 -18.20 8.66 12.33
CA PHE A 315 -18.81 10.01 12.33
C PHE A 315 -17.82 11.11 12.75
N LEU A 316 -16.73 10.76 13.44
CA LEU A 316 -15.62 11.67 13.78
C LEU A 316 -14.60 11.79 12.64
N TYR A 317 -14.63 10.86 11.69
CA TYR A 317 -13.65 10.80 10.61
C TYR A 317 -14.07 11.73 9.46
N ARG A 318 -13.51 12.92 9.44
CA ARG A 318 -13.87 13.98 8.49
C ARG A 318 -13.06 13.98 7.20
N ASN A 319 -12.01 13.17 7.12
CA ASN A 319 -11.18 13.12 5.93
C ASN A 319 -12.00 12.63 4.71
N LYS A 320 -11.77 13.27 3.58
CA LYS A 320 -12.42 12.95 2.29
C LYS A 320 -11.45 12.35 1.27
N ASN A 321 -10.17 12.53 1.49
CA ASN A 321 -9.11 11.86 0.73
C ASN A 321 -8.68 10.63 1.51
N PHE A 322 -8.96 9.44 0.97
CA PHE A 322 -8.68 8.17 1.62
C PHE A 322 -7.36 7.53 1.15
N HIS A 323 -6.45 8.32 0.61
CA HIS A 323 -5.18 7.85 0.06
C HIS A 323 -4.45 6.86 0.97
N ALA A 324 -4.30 7.17 2.25
CA ALA A 324 -3.67 6.26 3.21
C ALA A 324 -4.43 4.93 3.41
N GLY A 325 -5.72 4.92 3.10
CA GLY A 325 -6.62 3.79 3.23
C GLY A 325 -6.95 3.06 1.92
N ASP A 326 -6.31 3.40 0.81
CA ASP A 326 -6.62 2.82 -0.52
C ASP A 326 -6.65 1.29 -0.52
N ILE A 327 -5.74 0.63 0.18
CA ILE A 327 -5.73 -0.83 0.37
C ILE A 327 -6.58 -1.23 1.56
N ASN A 328 -6.48 -0.51 2.67
CA ASN A 328 -7.08 -0.86 3.95
C ASN A 328 -8.61 -0.91 3.93
N LEU A 329 -9.25 -0.02 3.18
CA LEU A 329 -10.71 0.00 2.98
C LEU A 329 -11.23 -1.24 2.24
N PHE A 330 -10.35 -1.92 1.49
CA PHE A 330 -10.64 -3.08 0.65
C PHE A 330 -9.73 -4.27 0.98
N TYR A 331 -9.23 -4.35 2.21
CA TYR A 331 -8.21 -5.32 2.60
C TYR A 331 -8.60 -6.77 2.30
N VAL A 332 -9.84 -7.16 2.65
CA VAL A 332 -10.33 -8.53 2.42
C VAL A 332 -10.67 -8.75 0.95
N ASP A 333 -11.17 -7.73 0.27
CA ASP A 333 -11.43 -7.75 -1.17
C ASP A 333 -10.14 -8.02 -1.95
N VAL A 334 -9.07 -7.29 -1.65
CA VAL A 334 -7.73 -7.50 -2.23
C VAL A 334 -7.20 -8.90 -1.90
N ARG A 335 -7.27 -9.33 -0.64
CA ARG A 335 -6.79 -10.65 -0.21
C ARG A 335 -7.44 -11.79 -0.97
N ASN A 336 -8.76 -11.73 -1.16
CA ASN A 336 -9.51 -12.75 -1.88
C ASN A 336 -9.30 -12.65 -3.40
N ASP A 337 -9.13 -11.44 -3.94
CA ASP A 337 -8.81 -11.25 -5.37
C ASP A 337 -7.45 -11.85 -5.73
N VAL A 338 -6.43 -11.62 -4.90
CA VAL A 338 -5.11 -12.26 -5.06
C VAL A 338 -5.24 -13.78 -5.20
N SER A 339 -6.02 -14.43 -4.32
CA SER A 339 -6.23 -15.86 -4.38
C SER A 339 -6.93 -16.30 -5.66
N ARG A 340 -7.98 -15.59 -6.11
CA ARG A 340 -8.68 -15.86 -7.37
C ARG A 340 -7.77 -15.73 -8.60
N ARG A 341 -6.95 -14.68 -8.65
CA ARG A 341 -6.02 -14.46 -9.77
C ARG A 341 -4.90 -15.49 -9.81
N ILE A 342 -4.43 -15.97 -8.66
CA ILE A 342 -3.49 -17.09 -8.59
C ILE A 342 -4.13 -18.34 -9.22
N ASP A 343 -5.36 -18.67 -8.84
CA ASP A 343 -6.08 -19.82 -9.42
C ASP A 343 -6.29 -19.65 -10.94
N ALA A 344 -6.70 -18.46 -11.38
CA ALA A 344 -6.89 -18.14 -12.79
C ALA A 344 -5.57 -18.21 -13.60
N TYR A 345 -4.46 -17.80 -13.00
CA TYR A 345 -3.15 -17.87 -13.64
C TYR A 345 -2.74 -19.32 -13.90
N PHE A 346 -2.83 -20.20 -12.91
CA PHE A 346 -2.48 -21.61 -13.08
C PHE A 346 -3.45 -22.35 -13.99
N ALA A 347 -4.75 -22.00 -13.95
CA ALA A 347 -5.75 -22.59 -14.86
C ALA A 347 -5.50 -22.29 -16.35
N LYS A 348 -4.78 -21.21 -16.69
CA LYS A 348 -4.39 -20.87 -18.07
C LYS A 348 -3.15 -21.62 -18.55
N GLN A 349 -2.38 -22.23 -17.66
CA GLN A 349 -1.16 -22.96 -18.00
C GLN A 349 -1.39 -24.46 -18.21
N ASN A 350 -2.54 -24.95 -17.75
CA ASN A 350 -3.03 -26.31 -17.97
C ASN A 350 -3.94 -26.36 -19.21
#